data_429333f68ec0c3ae5533495854837141
#
_entry.id   429333f68ec0c3ae5533495854837141
#
_cell.length_a   1.000
_cell.length_b   1.000
_cell.length_c   1.000
_cell.angle_alpha   90.00
_cell.angle_beta   90.00
_cell.angle_gamma   90.00
#
_symmetry.space_group_name_H-M   'P 1'
#
loop_
_entity.id
_entity.type
_entity.pdbx_description
1 polymer ?
#
loop_
_entity_poly.entity_id
_entity_poly.type
_entity_poly.pdbx_seq_one_letter_code
_entity_poly.pdbx_strand_id
1 'polypeptide(L)'
;MYTVLPDSVQVRQSEVNGRGIWTKLPVRAGNVIFVTKPYAAALSTPSLSSHCSSCFALSSTSLLRRCTKCRIAHYCDFTCQTNDWAIHKLECTSLQKWFKAAPSSDIAPPSDAVRCLSRVLWRTQKRGSDTIQAREIANMQSHRKSLKPSAYETHTYLSHSLVQYMGLSGPADMAQYSLSSAADLLDTVSRFVTNTFTVTDPTLVPLGAAVSPVVALINHSCDPNAVVVFPRVSPDPKSQEPLMHVVAIRDIYPEEELCSCSILTAYIDATLPTNLRQQSLNEIYNFKCMCRLCTMVEVDPRTCLNCPKNCGGLCPLPSDGHSLVRCAKCNTVVHLVEAALDALRVGQEGLDKASSLQIKVTDPERSLRLTTNLIPILTSAGFPPSSHPLLGLTRLHQQLLTASFPNPLTQEHLDETIRTATKNVTGLAALLREGHPVLALAVTELGKLLAVDEPSPRPADAQNPKVSAKEVTPASLAIYPPSGLPRLQLAYQTLLRARKMLLIGFGVVNEGGQVGKEVREMIVALEKEIGVFKQGVRNVLEDTRKA
;
A
#
# COMPACT_ATOMS: atom_id res chain seq x y z
N MET A 1 22.94 9.30 11.90
CA MET A 1 22.24 10.28 12.74
C MET A 1 20.92 9.64 13.16
N TYR A 2 20.70 9.40 14.44
CA TYR A 2 19.42 8.86 14.93
C TYR A 2 18.57 10.04 15.33
N THR A 3 17.34 10.04 14.81
CA THR A 3 16.45 11.18 14.88
C THR A 3 16.03 11.43 16.33
N VAL A 4 16.52 12.51 16.90
CA VAL A 4 15.80 13.20 17.95
C VAL A 4 14.53 13.69 17.30
N LEU A 5 13.37 13.44 17.90
CA LEU A 5 12.11 14.02 17.41
C LEU A 5 12.29 15.54 17.27
N PRO A 6 11.80 16.17 16.19
CA PRO A 6 11.89 17.60 16.05
C PRO A 6 11.08 18.30 17.17
N ASP A 7 11.48 19.53 17.51
CA ASP A 7 10.85 20.31 18.58
C ASP A 7 9.35 20.58 18.35
N SER A 8 8.90 20.43 17.11
CA SER A 8 7.48 20.58 16.70
C SER A 8 6.57 19.45 17.17
N VAL A 9 7.13 18.31 17.65
CA VAL A 9 6.36 17.17 18.15
C VAL A 9 6.83 16.77 19.54
N GLN A 10 6.02 15.97 20.24
CA GLN A 10 6.35 15.46 21.56
C GLN A 10 5.70 14.10 21.79
N VAL A 11 6.34 13.27 22.62
CA VAL A 11 5.74 12.03 23.14
C VAL A 11 4.90 12.37 24.36
N ARG A 12 3.64 11.93 24.38
CA ARG A 12 2.76 12.03 25.55
C ARG A 12 2.20 10.65 25.89
N GLN A 13 1.80 10.50 27.13
CA GLN A 13 1.03 9.35 27.63
C GLN A 13 -0.45 9.69 27.59
N SER A 14 -1.26 8.84 26.94
CA SER A 14 -2.72 8.88 26.96
C SER A 14 -3.24 7.73 27.82
N GLU A 15 -4.29 7.95 28.58
CA GLU A 15 -4.95 6.91 29.38
C GLU A 15 -5.56 5.82 28.48
N VAL A 16 -6.04 6.19 27.30
CA VAL A 16 -6.76 5.29 26.38
C VAL A 16 -5.80 4.55 25.44
N ASN A 17 -4.82 5.28 24.86
CA ASN A 17 -4.00 4.77 23.74
C ASN A 17 -2.53 4.54 24.12
N GLY A 18 -2.16 4.71 25.40
CA GLY A 18 -0.78 4.58 25.84
C GLY A 18 0.12 5.74 25.35
N ARG A 19 1.39 5.44 25.09
CA ARG A 19 2.31 6.44 24.54
C ARG A 19 1.97 6.75 23.08
N GLY A 20 2.09 8.01 22.70
CA GLY A 20 1.87 8.44 21.31
C GLY A 20 2.68 9.67 20.97
N ILE A 21 2.59 10.13 19.72
CA ILE A 21 3.23 11.35 19.22
C ILE A 21 2.17 12.41 18.98
N TRP A 22 2.38 13.61 19.51
CA TRP A 22 1.53 14.78 19.35
C TRP A 22 2.29 15.92 18.69
N THR A 23 1.60 16.69 17.85
CA THR A 23 2.15 17.94 17.35
C THR A 23 1.98 19.08 18.37
N LYS A 24 2.98 19.97 18.46
CA LYS A 24 2.94 21.22 19.24
C LYS A 24 2.54 22.41 18.37
N LEU A 25 2.67 22.28 17.06
CA LEU A 25 2.40 23.32 16.08
C LEU A 25 1.41 22.80 15.02
N PRO A 26 0.63 23.67 14.38
CA PRO A 26 -0.21 23.28 13.25
C PRO A 26 0.61 22.65 12.13
N VAL A 27 0.15 21.52 11.59
CA VAL A 27 0.78 20.84 10.45
C VAL A 27 -0.23 20.78 9.32
N ARG A 28 0.11 21.33 8.15
CA ARG A 28 -0.76 21.28 6.97
C ARG A 28 -0.62 19.95 6.23
N ALA A 29 -1.68 19.56 5.53
CA ALA A 29 -1.66 18.43 4.62
C ALA A 29 -0.51 18.55 3.61
N GLY A 30 0.20 17.46 3.38
CA GLY A 30 1.41 17.42 2.55
C GLY A 30 2.71 17.79 3.25
N ASN A 31 2.67 18.27 4.50
CA ASN A 31 3.90 18.54 5.23
C ASN A 31 4.51 17.26 5.81
N VAL A 32 5.81 17.13 5.65
CA VAL A 32 6.59 16.08 6.31
C VAL A 32 6.76 16.46 7.77
N ILE A 33 6.23 15.64 8.68
CA ILE A 33 6.27 15.87 10.13
C ILE A 33 7.67 15.58 10.65
N PHE A 34 8.22 14.41 10.28
CA PHE A 34 9.62 14.06 10.51
C PHE A 34 10.08 12.94 9.58
N VAL A 35 11.39 12.77 9.48
CA VAL A 35 12.05 11.72 8.70
C VAL A 35 12.98 10.96 9.61
N THR A 36 12.99 9.64 9.50
CA THR A 36 13.90 8.79 10.29
C THR A 36 14.39 7.60 9.49
N LYS A 37 15.62 7.17 9.77
CA LYS A 37 16.14 5.91 9.26
C LYS A 37 15.69 4.77 10.17
N PRO A 38 15.22 3.63 9.64
CA PRO A 38 14.90 2.46 10.46
C PRO A 38 16.08 2.03 11.34
N TYR A 39 15.81 1.56 12.55
CA TYR A 39 16.83 0.97 13.40
C TYR A 39 17.42 -0.29 12.76
N ALA A 40 16.57 -1.11 12.15
CA ALA A 40 16.97 -2.24 11.31
C ALA A 40 15.99 -2.40 10.16
N ALA A 41 16.48 -2.89 9.03
CA ALA A 41 15.65 -3.28 7.89
C ALA A 41 16.28 -4.47 7.16
N ALA A 42 15.45 -5.29 6.50
CA ALA A 42 15.85 -6.40 5.67
C ALA A 42 14.93 -6.55 4.47
N LEU A 43 15.48 -6.80 3.27
CA LEU A 43 14.71 -7.08 2.06
C LEU A 43 13.97 -8.40 2.19
N SER A 44 12.79 -8.51 1.59
CA SER A 44 12.08 -9.78 1.41
C SER A 44 12.87 -10.70 0.47
N THR A 45 12.65 -12.00 0.58
CA THR A 45 13.34 -13.00 -0.24
C THR A 45 13.21 -12.75 -1.75
N PRO A 46 12.01 -12.43 -2.29
CA PRO A 46 11.85 -12.11 -3.71
C PRO A 46 12.64 -10.87 -4.18
N SER A 47 12.88 -9.91 -3.27
CA SER A 47 13.56 -8.65 -3.59
C SER A 47 15.08 -8.74 -3.51
N LEU A 48 15.65 -9.82 -2.97
CA LEU A 48 17.09 -9.94 -2.71
C LEU A 48 17.96 -9.87 -3.95
N SER A 49 17.51 -10.42 -5.08
CA SER A 49 18.28 -10.46 -6.33
C SER A 49 18.15 -9.18 -7.16
N SER A 50 17.07 -8.45 -6.99
CA SER A 50 16.74 -7.27 -7.79
C SER A 50 16.99 -5.94 -7.09
N HIS A 51 17.17 -5.93 -5.75
CA HIS A 51 17.34 -4.72 -4.96
C HIS A 51 18.62 -4.73 -4.15
N CYS A 52 19.16 -3.54 -3.92
CA CYS A 52 20.33 -3.34 -3.07
C CYS A 52 20.00 -3.60 -1.60
N SER A 53 20.73 -4.49 -0.93
CA SER A 53 20.53 -4.85 0.49
C SER A 53 20.81 -3.71 1.48
N SER A 54 21.47 -2.63 1.04
CA SER A 54 21.79 -1.45 1.85
C SER A 54 20.75 -0.35 1.67
N CYS A 55 20.58 0.17 0.45
CA CYS A 55 19.74 1.32 0.16
C CYS A 55 18.36 0.96 -0.43
N PHE A 56 18.07 -0.31 -0.67
CA PHE A 56 16.81 -0.82 -1.22
C PHE A 56 16.48 -0.31 -2.64
N ALA A 57 17.49 0.20 -3.38
CA ALA A 57 17.30 0.61 -4.77
C ALA A 57 17.12 -0.61 -5.68
N LEU A 58 16.19 -0.48 -6.65
CA LEU A 58 16.04 -1.42 -7.75
C LEU A 58 17.27 -1.34 -8.67
N SER A 59 17.69 -2.46 -9.22
CA SER A 59 18.71 -2.52 -10.28
C SER A 59 18.10 -2.06 -11.60
N SER A 60 18.23 -0.78 -11.94
CA SER A 60 17.65 -0.23 -13.16
C SER A 60 18.65 -0.05 -14.31
N THR A 61 19.93 0.20 -14.00
CA THR A 61 20.93 0.58 -15.01
C THR A 61 22.30 -0.10 -14.86
N SER A 62 22.58 -0.69 -13.71
CA SER A 62 23.82 -1.40 -13.43
C SER A 62 23.55 -2.70 -12.70
N LEU A 63 24.24 -3.78 -13.08
CA LEU A 63 24.18 -5.06 -12.38
C LEU A 63 24.60 -4.86 -10.92
N LEU A 64 23.74 -5.26 -9.99
CA LEU A 64 24.10 -5.28 -8.56
C LEU A 64 25.27 -6.23 -8.31
N ARG A 65 26.19 -5.79 -7.47
CA ARG A 65 27.36 -6.59 -7.06
C ARG A 65 26.98 -7.52 -5.93
N ARG A 66 27.12 -8.80 -6.14
CA ARG A 66 26.79 -9.84 -5.15
C ARG A 66 27.92 -9.99 -4.13
N CYS A 67 27.57 -10.14 -2.85
CA CYS A 67 28.54 -10.52 -1.81
C CYS A 67 29.21 -11.86 -2.19
N THR A 68 30.53 -11.86 -2.29
CA THR A 68 31.29 -13.04 -2.73
C THR A 68 31.26 -14.21 -1.73
N LYS A 69 31.00 -13.94 -0.43
CA LYS A 69 30.93 -14.96 0.62
C LYS A 69 29.55 -15.61 0.73
N CYS A 70 28.48 -14.87 1.09
CA CYS A 70 27.16 -15.47 1.26
C CYS A 70 26.40 -15.66 -0.06
N ARG A 71 26.74 -14.91 -1.11
CA ARG A 71 26.08 -14.93 -2.43
C ARG A 71 24.59 -14.57 -2.41
N ILE A 72 24.10 -13.93 -1.36
CA ILE A 72 22.68 -13.57 -1.16
C ILE A 72 22.49 -12.05 -1.19
N ALA A 73 23.28 -11.31 -0.43
CA ALA A 73 23.19 -9.85 -0.42
C ALA A 73 23.77 -9.25 -1.70
N HIS A 74 23.05 -8.26 -2.26
CA HIS A 74 23.47 -7.52 -3.45
C HIS A 74 23.58 -6.04 -3.12
N TYR A 75 24.48 -5.32 -3.78
CA TYR A 75 24.79 -3.92 -3.53
C TYR A 75 24.98 -3.15 -4.83
N CYS A 76 24.59 -1.88 -4.86
CA CYS A 76 24.85 -1.00 -6.00
C CYS A 76 26.35 -0.91 -6.30
N ASP A 77 27.15 -0.72 -5.25
CA ASP A 77 28.60 -0.54 -5.33
C ASP A 77 29.27 -0.78 -3.97
N PHE A 78 30.56 -0.43 -3.88
CA PHE A 78 31.36 -0.54 -2.67
C PHE A 78 30.83 0.35 -1.51
N THR A 79 30.27 1.53 -1.82
CA THR A 79 29.71 2.44 -0.80
C THR A 79 28.53 1.78 -0.08
N CYS A 80 27.58 1.23 -0.84
CA CYS A 80 26.44 0.49 -0.27
C CYS A 80 26.89 -0.72 0.55
N GLN A 81 27.88 -1.47 0.06
CA GLN A 81 28.44 -2.60 0.79
C GLN A 81 29.09 -2.17 2.10
N THR A 82 29.89 -1.11 2.09
CA THR A 82 30.57 -0.57 3.26
C THR A 82 29.58 -0.08 4.32
N ASN A 83 28.54 0.62 3.89
CA ASN A 83 27.50 1.13 4.79
C ASN A 83 26.74 0.00 5.53
N ASP A 84 26.53 -1.14 4.88
CA ASP A 84 25.85 -2.30 5.48
C ASP A 84 26.82 -3.24 6.22
N TRP A 85 28.11 -3.17 5.91
CA TRP A 85 29.11 -4.16 6.36
C TRP A 85 29.17 -4.34 7.87
N ALA A 86 28.94 -3.30 8.64
CA ALA A 86 28.98 -3.36 10.10
C ALA A 86 28.01 -4.42 10.69
N ILE A 87 26.88 -4.66 10.01
CA ILE A 87 25.87 -5.66 10.39
C ILE A 87 25.93 -6.85 9.44
N HIS A 88 26.08 -6.61 8.14
CA HIS A 88 26.12 -7.70 7.15
C HIS A 88 27.20 -8.73 7.41
N LYS A 89 28.37 -8.37 7.96
CA LYS A 89 29.40 -9.37 8.27
C LYS A 89 28.91 -10.49 9.22
N LEU A 90 28.02 -10.16 10.17
CA LEU A 90 27.38 -11.12 11.07
C LEU A 90 26.30 -11.93 10.32
N GLU A 91 25.44 -11.22 9.61
CA GLU A 91 24.42 -11.83 8.74
C GLU A 91 25.07 -12.73 7.67
N CYS A 92 26.17 -12.30 7.06
CA CYS A 92 26.90 -13.08 6.07
C CYS A 92 27.38 -14.44 6.62
N THR A 93 27.85 -14.45 7.84
CA THR A 93 28.30 -15.70 8.52
C THR A 93 27.09 -16.60 8.80
N SER A 94 25.98 -16.04 9.29
CA SER A 94 24.75 -16.78 9.56
C SER A 94 24.15 -17.36 8.27
N LEU A 95 24.11 -16.60 7.18
CA LEU A 95 23.65 -17.09 5.87
C LEU A 95 24.51 -18.26 5.36
N GLN A 96 25.86 -18.17 5.49
CA GLN A 96 26.73 -19.27 5.09
C GLN A 96 26.50 -20.54 5.92
N LYS A 97 26.28 -20.41 7.24
CA LYS A 97 25.92 -21.54 8.12
C LYS A 97 24.55 -22.12 7.74
N TRP A 98 23.56 -21.26 7.50
CA TRP A 98 22.23 -21.67 7.10
C TRP A 98 22.24 -22.55 5.85
N PHE A 99 22.94 -22.13 4.79
CA PHE A 99 23.02 -22.91 3.56
C PHE A 99 23.87 -24.17 3.67
N LYS A 100 24.87 -24.18 4.56
CA LYS A 100 25.63 -25.40 4.85
C LYS A 100 24.82 -26.47 5.59
N ALA A 101 23.91 -26.04 6.44
CA ALA A 101 23.04 -26.95 7.20
C ALA A 101 21.78 -27.35 6.40
N ALA A 102 21.58 -26.79 5.23
CA ALA A 102 20.42 -27.03 4.40
C ALA A 102 20.41 -28.46 3.84
N PRO A 103 19.28 -29.19 3.88
CA PRO A 103 19.17 -30.53 3.32
C PRO A 103 19.17 -30.58 1.78
N SER A 104 18.96 -29.44 1.12
CA SER A 104 19.01 -29.30 -0.34
C SER A 104 19.53 -27.95 -0.77
N SER A 105 19.97 -27.82 -2.04
CA SER A 105 20.46 -26.58 -2.64
C SER A 105 19.36 -25.52 -2.83
N ASP A 106 18.09 -25.92 -2.78
CA ASP A 106 16.93 -25.09 -3.14
C ASP A 106 16.28 -24.42 -1.93
N ILE A 107 16.92 -24.52 -0.76
CA ILE A 107 16.41 -23.82 0.44
C ILE A 107 16.53 -22.31 0.27
N ALA A 108 15.40 -21.65 0.47
CA ALA A 108 15.36 -20.18 0.52
C ALA A 108 16.10 -19.63 1.75
N PRO A 109 16.66 -18.42 1.66
CA PRO A 109 17.16 -17.71 2.85
C PRO A 109 16.01 -17.50 3.85
N PRO A 110 16.34 -17.33 5.17
CA PRO A 110 15.33 -17.01 6.17
C PRO A 110 14.49 -15.79 5.79
N SER A 111 13.25 -15.74 6.24
CA SER A 111 12.34 -14.62 5.96
C SER A 111 12.97 -13.28 6.35
N ASP A 112 12.49 -12.21 5.74
CA ASP A 112 12.86 -10.83 6.10
C ASP A 112 12.57 -10.52 7.57
N ALA A 113 11.52 -11.08 8.16
CA ALA A 113 11.21 -10.96 9.58
C ALA A 113 12.35 -11.52 10.45
N VAL A 114 12.80 -12.76 10.18
CA VAL A 114 13.91 -13.38 10.91
C VAL A 114 15.20 -12.59 10.72
N ARG A 115 15.52 -12.20 9.49
CA ARG A 115 16.75 -11.44 9.18
C ARG A 115 16.70 -10.02 9.76
N CYS A 116 15.56 -9.34 9.72
CA CYS A 116 15.40 -8.02 10.32
C CYS A 116 15.54 -8.06 11.85
N LEU A 117 14.90 -9.02 12.52
CA LEU A 117 15.01 -9.20 13.97
C LEU A 117 16.44 -9.55 14.37
N SER A 118 17.13 -10.42 13.64
CA SER A 118 18.54 -10.70 13.88
C SER A 118 19.40 -9.43 13.76
N ARG A 119 19.14 -8.58 12.76
CA ARG A 119 19.81 -7.28 12.60
C ARG A 119 19.53 -6.34 13.78
N VAL A 120 18.33 -6.38 14.37
CA VAL A 120 17.99 -5.65 15.61
C VAL A 120 18.89 -6.15 16.75
N LEU A 121 18.92 -7.45 17.00
CA LEU A 121 19.70 -8.06 18.09
C LEU A 121 21.21 -7.80 17.94
N TRP A 122 21.79 -8.04 16.76
CA TRP A 122 23.20 -7.75 16.50
C TRP A 122 23.56 -6.27 16.68
N ARG A 123 22.65 -5.37 16.26
CA ARG A 123 22.88 -3.93 16.41
C ARG A 123 22.81 -3.50 17.86
N THR A 124 21.85 -4.03 18.62
CA THR A 124 21.72 -3.78 20.06
C THR A 124 22.94 -4.30 20.82
N GLN A 125 23.37 -5.54 20.57
CA GLN A 125 24.58 -6.11 21.16
C GLN A 125 25.82 -5.26 20.87
N LYS A 126 26.00 -4.86 19.60
CA LYS A 126 27.19 -4.11 19.19
C LYS A 126 27.26 -2.71 19.76
N ARG A 127 26.11 -2.04 19.96
CA ARG A 127 26.03 -0.66 20.46
C ARG A 127 25.91 -0.56 21.97
N GLY A 128 25.49 -1.63 22.60
CA GLY A 128 25.15 -1.71 24.02
C GLY A 128 23.64 -1.57 24.25
N SER A 129 23.14 -2.32 25.23
CA SER A 129 21.75 -2.32 25.68
C SER A 129 21.32 -0.98 26.29
N ASP A 130 22.28 -0.19 26.78
CA ASP A 130 22.02 1.07 27.49
C ASP A 130 21.83 2.28 26.58
N THR A 131 21.94 2.09 25.27
CA THR A 131 21.65 3.17 24.31
C THR A 131 20.17 3.53 24.34
N ILE A 132 19.84 4.81 24.08
CA ILE A 132 18.44 5.28 24.02
C ILE A 132 17.60 4.42 23.09
N GLN A 133 18.13 4.12 21.89
CA GLN A 133 17.42 3.31 20.91
C GLN A 133 17.17 1.87 21.36
N ALA A 134 18.14 1.24 22.02
CA ALA A 134 18.00 -0.12 22.54
C ALA A 134 16.93 -0.16 23.64
N ARG A 135 16.92 0.84 24.53
CA ARG A 135 15.89 0.99 25.56
C ARG A 135 14.52 1.23 24.96
N GLU A 136 14.39 2.09 23.94
CA GLU A 136 13.10 2.31 23.25
C GLU A 136 12.60 1.05 22.55
N ILE A 137 13.48 0.24 21.95
CA ILE A 137 13.08 -1.08 21.39
C ILE A 137 12.61 -2.02 22.49
N ALA A 138 13.30 -2.07 23.63
CA ALA A 138 12.90 -2.89 24.76
C ALA A 138 11.55 -2.44 25.37
N ASN A 139 11.22 -1.16 25.25
CA ASN A 139 9.97 -0.56 25.74
C ASN A 139 8.79 -0.63 24.75
N MET A 140 8.98 -1.15 23.53
CA MET A 140 7.87 -1.36 22.58
C MET A 140 6.91 -2.44 23.10
N GLN A 141 5.62 -2.35 22.75
CA GLN A 141 4.61 -3.31 23.16
C GLN A 141 4.86 -4.70 22.56
N SER A 142 4.75 -5.74 23.37
CA SER A 142 4.90 -7.12 22.91
C SER A 142 3.57 -7.88 22.83
N HIS A 143 2.58 -7.50 23.63
CA HIS A 143 1.29 -8.21 23.77
C HIS A 143 1.40 -9.72 24.06
N ARG A 144 2.58 -10.23 24.45
CA ARG A 144 2.83 -11.67 24.64
C ARG A 144 1.80 -12.35 25.52
N LYS A 145 1.35 -11.66 26.60
CA LYS A 145 0.38 -12.21 27.55
C LYS A 145 -1.03 -12.38 26.96
N SER A 146 -1.31 -11.73 25.85
CA SER A 146 -2.62 -11.70 25.19
C SER A 146 -2.63 -12.41 23.84
N LEU A 147 -1.55 -13.14 23.49
CA LEU A 147 -1.45 -13.86 22.23
C LEU A 147 -2.50 -14.96 22.13
N LYS A 148 -3.20 -14.99 20.99
CA LYS A 148 -4.08 -16.09 20.63
C LYS A 148 -3.27 -17.34 20.26
N PRO A 149 -3.83 -18.55 20.33
CA PRO A 149 -3.11 -19.80 20.02
C PRO A 149 -2.40 -19.79 18.65
N SER A 150 -3.06 -19.31 17.59
CA SER A 150 -2.48 -19.23 16.25
C SER A 150 -1.31 -18.27 16.16
N ALA A 151 -1.39 -17.11 16.82
CA ALA A 151 -0.30 -16.14 16.90
C ALA A 151 0.87 -16.70 17.74
N TYR A 152 0.56 -17.40 18.83
CA TYR A 152 1.57 -18.05 19.66
C TYR A 152 2.37 -19.10 18.88
N GLU A 153 1.70 -19.92 18.08
CA GLU A 153 2.33 -20.88 17.18
C GLU A 153 3.26 -20.21 16.17
N THR A 154 2.78 -19.16 15.50
CA THR A 154 3.57 -18.37 14.54
C THR A 154 4.79 -17.75 15.20
N HIS A 155 4.66 -17.15 16.38
CA HIS A 155 5.77 -16.55 17.12
C HIS A 155 6.77 -17.61 17.61
N THR A 156 6.30 -18.80 18.00
CA THR A 156 7.17 -19.93 18.36
C THR A 156 7.97 -20.39 17.16
N TYR A 157 7.34 -20.53 15.98
CA TYR A 157 8.04 -20.87 14.75
C TYR A 157 9.12 -19.83 14.37
N LEU A 158 8.77 -18.53 14.46
CA LEU A 158 9.74 -17.44 14.23
C LEU A 158 10.91 -17.49 15.24
N SER A 159 10.62 -17.82 16.51
CA SER A 159 11.65 -17.98 17.55
C SER A 159 12.62 -19.11 17.22
N HIS A 160 12.13 -20.27 16.80
CA HIS A 160 12.96 -21.39 16.36
C HIS A 160 13.81 -21.02 15.14
N SER A 161 13.21 -20.39 14.13
CA SER A 161 13.92 -19.94 12.94
C SER A 161 15.03 -18.93 13.28
N LEU A 162 14.75 -18.02 14.22
CA LEU A 162 15.73 -17.03 14.70
C LEU A 162 16.92 -17.70 15.40
N VAL A 163 16.67 -18.61 16.33
CA VAL A 163 17.69 -19.39 17.07
C VAL A 163 18.58 -20.14 16.08
N GLN A 164 17.98 -20.86 15.15
CA GLN A 164 18.68 -21.62 14.13
C GLN A 164 19.53 -20.71 13.22
N TYR A 165 18.95 -19.60 12.75
CA TYR A 165 19.64 -18.66 11.87
C TYR A 165 20.81 -17.94 12.54
N MET A 166 20.64 -17.52 13.78
CA MET A 166 21.72 -16.88 14.56
C MET A 166 22.75 -17.88 15.08
N GLY A 167 22.43 -19.18 15.07
CA GLY A 167 23.31 -20.25 15.58
C GLY A 167 23.42 -20.21 17.09
N LEU A 168 22.33 -19.91 17.80
CA LEU A 168 22.28 -19.88 19.26
C LEU A 168 22.14 -21.32 19.78
N SER A 169 23.14 -21.86 20.40
CA SER A 169 23.21 -23.27 20.83
C SER A 169 22.90 -23.48 22.30
N GLY A 170 22.90 -22.43 23.11
CA GLY A 170 22.63 -22.54 24.53
C GLY A 170 22.35 -21.22 25.24
N PRO A 171 22.08 -21.29 26.57
CA PRO A 171 21.79 -20.10 27.37
C PRO A 171 22.86 -19.02 27.35
N ALA A 172 24.16 -19.42 27.26
CA ALA A 172 25.26 -18.47 27.18
C ALA A 172 25.25 -17.65 25.89
N ASP A 173 24.88 -18.27 24.75
CA ASP A 173 24.72 -17.56 23.47
C ASP A 173 23.55 -16.59 23.53
N MET A 174 22.43 -17.00 24.14
CA MET A 174 21.25 -16.17 24.30
C MET A 174 21.49 -14.97 25.23
N ALA A 175 22.27 -15.18 26.31
CA ALA A 175 22.61 -14.13 27.27
C ALA A 175 23.37 -12.96 26.63
N GLN A 176 24.16 -13.20 25.58
CA GLN A 176 24.85 -12.16 24.81
C GLN A 176 23.88 -11.16 24.16
N TYR A 177 22.62 -11.54 23.95
CA TYR A 177 21.54 -10.71 23.38
C TYR A 177 20.52 -10.27 24.44
N SER A 178 20.88 -10.38 25.73
CA SER A 178 19.97 -10.08 26.85
C SER A 178 18.71 -10.97 26.86
N LEU A 179 18.84 -12.20 26.38
CA LEU A 179 17.78 -13.22 26.37
C LEU A 179 18.12 -14.28 27.43
N SER A 180 17.39 -14.24 28.57
CA SER A 180 17.67 -15.13 29.71
C SER A 180 16.86 -16.44 29.64
N SER A 181 15.80 -16.46 28.85
CA SER A 181 14.85 -17.58 28.79
C SER A 181 14.16 -17.68 27.42
N ALA A 182 13.55 -18.82 27.12
CA ALA A 182 12.67 -18.99 25.99
C ALA A 182 11.48 -18.01 26.02
N ALA A 183 11.06 -17.62 27.24
CA ALA A 183 10.01 -16.62 27.43
C ALA A 183 10.45 -15.23 26.98
N ASP A 184 11.71 -14.83 27.22
CA ASP A 184 12.26 -13.55 26.76
C ASP A 184 12.44 -13.52 25.24
N LEU A 185 12.82 -14.66 24.66
CA LEU A 185 12.89 -14.82 23.21
C LEU A 185 11.52 -14.63 22.56
N LEU A 186 10.50 -15.30 23.09
CA LEU A 186 9.12 -15.17 22.59
C LEU A 186 8.58 -13.74 22.77
N ASP A 187 8.91 -13.09 23.90
CA ASP A 187 8.54 -11.69 24.15
C ASP A 187 9.22 -10.76 23.14
N THR A 188 10.48 -11.01 22.82
CA THR A 188 11.24 -10.25 21.81
C THR A 188 10.67 -10.43 20.41
N VAL A 189 10.29 -11.65 20.03
CA VAL A 189 9.61 -11.93 18.75
C VAL A 189 8.23 -11.26 18.71
N SER A 190 7.46 -11.35 19.79
CA SER A 190 6.13 -10.72 19.87
C SER A 190 6.23 -9.20 19.75
N ARG A 191 7.19 -8.59 20.44
CA ARG A 191 7.49 -7.16 20.35
C ARG A 191 7.87 -6.76 18.93
N PHE A 192 8.70 -7.55 18.26
CA PHE A 192 9.08 -7.32 16.88
C PHE A 192 7.87 -7.37 15.94
N VAL A 193 7.06 -8.44 16.00
CA VAL A 193 5.89 -8.61 15.13
C VAL A 193 4.89 -7.45 15.29
N THR A 194 4.64 -7.03 16.51
CA THR A 194 3.70 -5.93 16.81
C THR A 194 4.18 -4.57 16.26
N ASN A 195 5.51 -4.35 16.14
CA ASN A 195 6.08 -3.03 15.83
C ASN A 195 6.90 -3.01 14.53
N THR A 196 6.70 -4.00 13.66
CA THR A 196 7.36 -4.07 12.35
C THR A 196 6.59 -3.29 11.30
N PHE A 197 7.30 -2.56 10.46
CA PHE A 197 6.79 -1.82 9.31
C PHE A 197 7.22 -2.51 8.02
N THR A 198 6.34 -2.52 7.03
CA THR A 198 6.70 -2.91 5.67
C THR A 198 7.46 -1.77 5.01
N VAL A 199 8.69 -2.04 4.56
CA VAL A 199 9.39 -1.15 3.64
C VAL A 199 8.79 -1.35 2.26
N THR A 200 8.44 -0.25 1.60
CA THR A 200 7.92 -0.29 0.23
C THR A 200 8.84 0.46 -0.74
N ASP A 201 8.64 0.19 -2.02
CA ASP A 201 9.10 1.09 -3.07
C ASP A 201 8.21 2.35 -3.14
N PRO A 202 8.51 3.35 -3.99
CA PRO A 202 7.69 4.55 -4.15
C PRO A 202 6.27 4.29 -4.67
N THR A 203 5.99 3.11 -5.23
CA THR A 203 4.66 2.69 -5.71
C THR A 203 3.90 1.85 -4.68
N LEU A 204 4.40 1.77 -3.45
CA LEU A 204 3.87 0.98 -2.33
C LEU A 204 3.98 -0.54 -2.50
N VAL A 205 4.80 -1.04 -3.42
CA VAL A 205 5.11 -2.47 -3.52
C VAL A 205 5.99 -2.88 -2.34
N PRO A 206 5.63 -3.95 -1.58
CA PRO A 206 6.41 -4.43 -0.45
C PRO A 206 7.80 -4.89 -0.86
N LEU A 207 8.83 -4.39 -0.19
CA LEU A 207 10.24 -4.76 -0.40
C LEU A 207 10.85 -5.53 0.76
N GLY A 208 10.29 -5.41 1.96
CA GLY A 208 10.84 -6.05 3.14
C GLY A 208 10.31 -5.50 4.45
N ALA A 209 11.00 -5.80 5.53
CA ALA A 209 10.60 -5.43 6.89
C ALA A 209 11.57 -4.41 7.51
N ALA A 210 11.05 -3.53 8.35
CA ALA A 210 11.83 -2.55 9.12
C ALA A 210 11.28 -2.34 10.52
N VAL A 211 12.16 -1.94 11.44
CA VAL A 211 11.81 -1.53 12.80
C VAL A 211 12.31 -0.12 13.06
N SER A 212 11.42 0.73 13.56
CA SER A 212 11.74 2.08 14.04
C SER A 212 11.02 2.36 15.34
N PRO A 213 11.71 2.45 16.49
CA PRO A 213 11.05 2.68 17.77
C PRO A 213 10.35 4.04 17.85
N VAL A 214 10.82 5.03 17.07
CA VAL A 214 10.17 6.34 17.01
C VAL A 214 8.86 6.28 16.25
N VAL A 215 8.84 5.64 15.07
CA VAL A 215 7.62 5.50 14.26
C VAL A 215 6.61 4.57 14.94
N ALA A 216 7.07 3.58 15.71
CA ALA A 216 6.22 2.68 16.49
C ALA A 216 5.42 3.39 17.61
N LEU A 217 5.76 4.64 17.96
CA LEU A 217 4.97 5.47 18.88
C LEU A 217 3.72 6.09 18.22
N ILE A 218 3.59 6.03 16.89
CA ILE A 218 2.43 6.57 16.19
C ILE A 218 1.28 5.57 16.33
N ASN A 219 0.21 5.98 16.99
CA ASN A 219 -0.96 5.14 17.24
C ASN A 219 -1.83 4.95 15.99
N HIS A 220 -2.73 3.98 16.05
CA HIS A 220 -3.63 3.62 14.96
C HIS A 220 -4.91 4.45 14.90
N SER A 221 -5.34 4.76 13.66
CA SER A 221 -6.72 5.11 13.32
C SER A 221 -7.09 4.51 11.96
N CYS A 222 -8.32 4.03 11.81
CA CYS A 222 -8.85 3.62 10.49
C CYS A 222 -9.17 4.83 9.58
N ASP A 223 -9.24 6.05 10.16
CA ASP A 223 -9.28 7.34 9.44
C ASP A 223 -8.04 8.17 9.85
N PRO A 224 -6.86 7.86 9.30
CA PRO A 224 -5.61 8.44 9.74
C PRO A 224 -5.48 9.92 9.33
N ASN A 225 -4.64 10.67 10.07
CA ASN A 225 -4.26 12.02 9.72
C ASN A 225 -2.82 12.10 9.15
N ALA A 226 -2.07 11.01 9.26
CA ALA A 226 -0.72 10.89 8.74
C ALA A 226 -0.49 9.51 8.11
N VAL A 227 0.54 9.41 7.30
CA VAL A 227 1.01 8.17 6.68
C VAL A 227 2.51 8.03 6.83
N VAL A 228 2.97 6.78 6.82
CA VAL A 228 4.41 6.44 6.78
C VAL A 228 4.72 5.94 5.37
N VAL A 229 5.59 6.64 4.66
CA VAL A 229 5.94 6.33 3.27
C VAL A 229 7.45 6.33 3.06
N PHE A 230 7.90 5.71 1.96
CA PHE A 230 9.30 5.63 1.52
C PHE A 230 9.44 6.29 0.13
N PRO A 231 9.40 7.63 0.03
CA PRO A 231 9.34 8.34 -1.24
C PRO A 231 10.63 8.32 -2.06
N ARG A 232 11.75 7.86 -1.48
CA ARG A 232 13.08 7.75 -2.09
C ARG A 232 13.58 9.06 -2.71
N VAL A 233 13.66 10.08 -1.92
CA VAL A 233 14.03 11.46 -2.34
C VAL A 233 15.31 11.95 -1.72
N SER A 234 16.05 11.10 -1.00
CA SER A 234 17.29 11.50 -0.35
C SER A 234 18.31 11.98 -1.40
N PRO A 235 19.00 13.08 -1.15
CA PRO A 235 20.11 13.58 -1.99
C PRO A 235 21.30 12.60 -1.99
N ASP A 236 21.46 11.82 -0.92
CA ASP A 236 22.45 10.75 -0.83
C ASP A 236 21.75 9.39 -0.54
N PRO A 237 21.13 8.77 -1.58
CA PRO A 237 20.34 7.54 -1.39
C PRO A 237 21.19 6.37 -0.88
N LYS A 238 22.47 6.31 -1.20
CA LYS A 238 23.34 5.18 -0.83
C LYS A 238 23.64 5.13 0.66
N SER A 239 23.75 6.29 1.32
CA SER A 239 24.06 6.33 2.76
C SER A 239 22.82 6.48 3.64
N GLN A 240 21.77 7.11 3.13
CA GLN A 240 20.61 7.48 3.92
C GLN A 240 19.41 6.53 3.76
N GLU A 241 19.10 6.08 2.55
CA GLU A 241 17.94 5.19 2.30
C GLU A 241 18.12 3.78 2.93
N PRO A 242 17.02 3.09 3.23
CA PRO A 242 15.63 3.55 3.17
C PRO A 242 15.31 4.55 4.30
N LEU A 243 14.58 5.62 3.97
CA LEU A 243 14.09 6.61 4.93
C LEU A 243 12.57 6.52 5.08
N MET A 244 12.10 6.49 6.33
CA MET A 244 10.69 6.58 6.69
C MET A 244 10.30 8.04 6.80
N HIS A 245 9.38 8.50 5.97
CA HIS A 245 8.79 9.83 6.02
C HIS A 245 7.41 9.74 6.66
N VAL A 246 7.19 10.45 7.76
CA VAL A 246 5.86 10.63 8.34
C VAL A 246 5.28 11.91 7.77
N VAL A 247 4.19 11.77 6.99
CA VAL A 247 3.60 12.86 6.21
C VAL A 247 2.16 13.07 6.67
N ALA A 248 1.77 14.31 6.94
CA ALA A 248 0.38 14.67 7.23
C ALA A 248 -0.46 14.61 5.95
N ILE A 249 -1.56 13.86 5.94
CA ILE A 249 -2.50 13.77 4.80
C ILE A 249 -3.77 14.61 5.00
N ARG A 250 -3.88 15.28 6.13
CA ARG A 250 -4.85 16.34 6.44
C ARG A 250 -4.23 17.32 7.39
N ASP A 251 -4.84 18.47 7.57
CA ASP A 251 -4.42 19.45 8.56
C ASP A 251 -4.55 18.87 9.96
N ILE A 252 -3.54 19.06 10.80
CA ILE A 252 -3.47 18.64 12.18
C ILE A 252 -3.23 19.90 13.02
N TYR A 253 -4.15 20.20 13.94
CA TYR A 253 -4.06 21.37 14.83
C TYR A 253 -3.73 20.94 16.25
N PRO A 254 -2.85 21.65 16.97
CA PRO A 254 -2.63 21.41 18.40
C PRO A 254 -3.87 21.87 19.20
N GLU A 255 -4.27 21.08 20.20
CA GLU A 255 -5.21 21.43 21.29
C GLU A 255 -6.69 21.71 20.94
N GLU A 256 -7.22 21.30 19.80
CA GLU A 256 -8.68 21.26 19.62
C GLU A 256 -9.28 20.06 20.39
N GLU A 257 -10.16 20.33 21.35
CA GLU A 257 -10.80 19.33 22.25
C GLU A 257 -11.53 18.20 21.52
N LEU A 258 -11.85 18.35 20.25
CA LEU A 258 -12.55 17.36 19.41
C LEU A 258 -11.69 16.76 18.28
N CYS A 259 -10.51 17.30 18.02
CA CYS A 259 -9.53 16.77 17.06
C CYS A 259 -8.30 16.28 17.80
N SER A 260 -8.05 14.99 17.75
CA SER A 260 -6.84 14.41 18.33
C SER A 260 -5.62 15.03 17.62
N CYS A 261 -4.90 15.91 18.30
CA CYS A 261 -3.57 16.41 17.90
C CYS A 261 -2.51 15.29 17.89
N SER A 262 -2.91 14.08 18.24
CA SER A 262 -2.12 12.86 18.08
C SER A 262 -1.93 12.57 16.60
N ILE A 263 -0.69 12.28 16.22
CA ILE A 263 -0.37 11.78 14.89
C ILE A 263 -0.85 10.32 14.84
N LEU A 264 -1.69 10.00 13.88
CA LEU A 264 -2.32 8.69 13.73
C LEU A 264 -2.08 8.14 12.33
N THR A 265 -1.73 6.86 12.22
CA THR A 265 -1.57 6.14 10.96
C THR A 265 -2.46 4.90 10.92
N ALA A 266 -2.69 4.33 9.74
CA ALA A 266 -3.39 3.05 9.61
C ALA A 266 -2.38 1.89 9.69
N TYR A 267 -2.64 0.91 10.57
CA TYR A 267 -1.84 -0.31 10.70
C TYR A 267 -2.31 -1.42 9.76
N ILE A 268 -3.53 -1.28 9.24
CA ILE A 268 -4.21 -2.27 8.41
C ILE A 268 -4.78 -1.58 7.15
N ASP A 269 -5.27 -2.35 6.20
CA ASP A 269 -5.96 -1.78 5.04
C ASP A 269 -7.27 -1.10 5.45
N ALA A 270 -7.31 0.23 5.36
CA ALA A 270 -8.47 1.04 5.68
C ALA A 270 -9.64 0.88 4.68
N THR A 271 -9.43 0.20 3.55
CA THR A 271 -10.50 -0.08 2.58
C THR A 271 -11.37 -1.28 2.97
N LEU A 272 -10.95 -2.07 3.96
CA LEU A 272 -11.72 -3.21 4.46
C LEU A 272 -12.94 -2.78 5.29
N PRO A 273 -14.02 -3.58 5.32
CA PRO A 273 -15.16 -3.40 6.23
C PRO A 273 -14.77 -3.38 7.71
N THR A 274 -15.60 -2.76 8.53
CA THR A 274 -15.31 -2.58 9.97
C THR A 274 -15.04 -3.90 10.69
N ASN A 275 -15.79 -4.96 10.42
CA ASN A 275 -15.58 -6.27 11.02
C ASN A 275 -14.19 -6.85 10.69
N LEU A 276 -13.76 -6.81 9.43
CA LEU A 276 -12.45 -7.30 9.00
C LEU A 276 -11.30 -6.44 9.54
N ARG A 277 -11.49 -5.11 9.60
CA ARG A 277 -10.51 -4.22 10.25
C ARG A 277 -10.34 -4.54 11.72
N GLN A 278 -11.46 -4.68 12.45
CA GLN A 278 -11.44 -5.03 13.88
C GLN A 278 -10.83 -6.42 14.11
N GLN A 279 -11.14 -7.39 13.25
CA GLN A 279 -10.54 -8.72 13.30
C GLN A 279 -9.03 -8.64 13.15
N SER A 280 -8.52 -7.99 12.11
CA SER A 280 -7.08 -7.83 11.84
C SER A 280 -6.36 -7.12 12.99
N LEU A 281 -6.94 -6.05 13.53
CA LEU A 281 -6.37 -5.31 14.67
C LEU A 281 -6.32 -6.17 15.94
N ASN A 282 -7.38 -6.95 16.19
CA ASN A 282 -7.43 -7.83 17.35
C ASN A 282 -6.50 -9.05 17.23
N GLU A 283 -6.29 -9.57 16.01
CA GLU A 283 -5.40 -10.72 15.78
C GLU A 283 -3.93 -10.35 15.84
N ILE A 284 -3.55 -9.21 15.25
CA ILE A 284 -2.15 -8.82 15.10
C ILE A 284 -1.69 -7.92 16.26
N TYR A 285 -2.55 -6.96 16.64
CA TYR A 285 -2.19 -5.89 17.58
C TYR A 285 -2.91 -6.00 18.93
N ASN A 286 -3.80 -6.98 19.12
CA ASN A 286 -4.50 -7.28 20.37
C ASN A 286 -5.31 -6.09 20.96
N PHE A 287 -5.90 -5.25 20.10
CA PHE A 287 -6.82 -4.20 20.54
C PHE A 287 -8.02 -4.03 19.62
N LYS A 288 -9.09 -3.41 20.16
CA LYS A 288 -10.28 -2.99 19.42
C LYS A 288 -10.20 -1.51 19.13
N CYS A 289 -10.26 -1.12 17.86
CA CYS A 289 -10.23 0.28 17.46
C CYS A 289 -11.54 0.99 17.79
N MET A 290 -11.43 2.15 18.43
CA MET A 290 -12.56 3.03 18.79
C MET A 290 -12.51 4.36 18.02
N CYS A 291 -11.82 4.41 16.86
CA CYS A 291 -11.79 5.61 16.05
C CYS A 291 -13.18 5.95 15.48
N ARG A 292 -13.36 7.20 15.04
CA ARG A 292 -14.62 7.68 14.48
C ARG A 292 -15.20 6.74 13.42
N LEU A 293 -14.38 6.26 12.46
CA LEU A 293 -14.82 5.36 11.39
C LEU A 293 -15.34 3.99 11.91
N CYS A 294 -14.88 3.55 13.08
CA CYS A 294 -15.31 2.28 13.68
C CYS A 294 -16.52 2.42 14.60
N THR A 295 -16.79 3.63 15.11
CA THR A 295 -17.89 3.92 16.05
C THR A 295 -19.08 4.63 15.41
N MET A 296 -18.91 5.15 14.19
CA MET A 296 -20.00 5.82 13.47
C MET A 296 -21.11 4.83 13.10
N VAL A 297 -22.34 5.28 13.29
CA VAL A 297 -23.58 4.56 12.90
C VAL A 297 -23.96 4.87 11.43
N GLU A 298 -23.16 5.69 10.74
CA GLU A 298 -23.42 6.08 9.35
C GLU A 298 -23.26 4.90 8.39
N VAL A 299 -23.89 5.02 7.23
CA VAL A 299 -23.85 4.02 6.15
C VAL A 299 -22.41 3.82 5.67
N ASP A 300 -21.82 2.64 5.92
CA ASP A 300 -20.47 2.32 5.46
C ASP A 300 -20.49 1.89 3.99
N PRO A 301 -19.91 2.65 3.05
CA PRO A 301 -19.89 2.31 1.62
C PRO A 301 -19.24 0.95 1.29
N ARG A 302 -18.49 0.36 2.24
CA ARG A 302 -17.84 -0.94 2.08
C ARG A 302 -18.82 -2.11 2.16
N THR A 303 -20.00 -1.89 2.79
CA THR A 303 -21.00 -2.93 3.07
C THR A 303 -22.39 -2.54 2.60
N CYS A 304 -22.49 -1.91 1.44
CA CYS A 304 -23.74 -1.40 0.89
C CYS A 304 -24.02 -1.93 -0.51
N LEU A 305 -25.29 -1.83 -0.89
CA LEU A 305 -25.76 -1.94 -2.28
C LEU A 305 -26.09 -0.55 -2.84
N ASN A 306 -26.08 -0.40 -4.15
CA ASN A 306 -26.63 0.76 -4.85
C ASN A 306 -28.16 0.78 -4.69
N CYS A 307 -28.73 1.98 -4.68
CA CYS A 307 -30.18 2.12 -4.70
C CYS A 307 -30.78 1.56 -6.00
N PRO A 308 -31.79 0.66 -5.95
CA PRO A 308 -32.43 0.12 -7.15
C PRO A 308 -33.05 1.19 -8.07
N LYS A 309 -33.41 2.35 -7.51
CA LYS A 309 -33.93 3.51 -8.26
C LYS A 309 -32.84 4.45 -8.78
N ASN A 310 -31.57 4.10 -8.63
CA ASN A 310 -30.43 4.92 -9.05
C ASN A 310 -30.46 6.38 -8.52
N CYS A 311 -30.99 6.59 -7.31
CA CYS A 311 -31.06 7.92 -6.70
C CYS A 311 -29.71 8.45 -6.18
N GLY A 312 -28.64 7.69 -6.34
CA GLY A 312 -27.30 7.97 -5.80
C GLY A 312 -27.18 7.72 -4.29
N GLY A 313 -28.17 7.10 -3.65
CA GLY A 313 -28.09 6.65 -2.26
C GLY A 313 -27.60 5.21 -2.15
N LEU A 314 -27.12 4.84 -0.96
CA LEU A 314 -26.64 3.50 -0.62
C LEU A 314 -27.65 2.79 0.29
N CYS A 315 -27.69 1.47 0.18
CA CYS A 315 -28.55 0.58 0.95
C CYS A 315 -27.65 -0.32 1.82
N PRO A 316 -27.55 -0.08 3.15
CA PRO A 316 -26.70 -0.89 4.02
C PRO A 316 -27.19 -2.33 4.06
N LEU A 317 -26.28 -3.28 3.91
CA LEU A 317 -26.58 -4.70 4.04
C LEU A 317 -26.86 -5.05 5.52
N PRO A 318 -27.89 -5.86 5.79
CA PRO A 318 -28.16 -6.31 7.15
C PRO A 318 -27.12 -7.35 7.59
N SER A 319 -26.94 -7.45 8.90
CA SER A 319 -26.16 -8.52 9.50
C SER A 319 -26.89 -9.87 9.51
N ASP A 320 -28.21 -9.84 9.37
CA ASP A 320 -29.11 -10.98 9.24
C ASP A 320 -29.85 -10.93 7.89
N GLY A 321 -30.16 -12.10 7.30
CA GLY A 321 -30.85 -12.19 6.00
C GLY A 321 -32.35 -11.77 6.02
N HIS A 322 -32.89 -11.44 7.19
CA HIS A 322 -34.33 -11.21 7.39
C HIS A 322 -34.72 -9.74 7.50
N SER A 323 -33.76 -8.84 7.70
CA SER A 323 -34.02 -7.43 7.87
C SER A 323 -34.30 -6.73 6.53
N LEU A 324 -35.33 -5.86 6.49
CA LEU A 324 -35.66 -5.07 5.33
C LEU A 324 -34.57 -4.04 5.05
N VAL A 325 -33.92 -4.15 3.88
CA VAL A 325 -32.91 -3.21 3.42
C VAL A 325 -33.61 -2.03 2.72
N ARG A 326 -33.25 -0.81 3.12
CA ARG A 326 -33.77 0.43 2.55
C ARG A 326 -32.66 1.38 2.14
N CYS A 327 -32.91 2.11 1.06
CA CYS A 327 -32.01 3.17 0.64
C CYS A 327 -31.97 4.30 1.69
N ALA A 328 -30.79 4.69 2.13
CA ALA A 328 -30.60 5.77 3.10
C ALA A 328 -31.06 7.15 2.59
N LYS A 329 -31.18 7.34 1.25
CA LYS A 329 -31.56 8.63 0.65
C LYS A 329 -33.03 8.70 0.29
N CYS A 330 -33.58 7.68 -0.36
CA CYS A 330 -34.98 7.72 -0.90
C CYS A 330 -35.89 6.69 -0.25
N ASN A 331 -35.46 5.95 0.74
CA ASN A 331 -36.19 4.93 1.50
C ASN A 331 -36.78 3.77 0.65
N THR A 332 -36.35 3.61 -0.59
CA THR A 332 -36.77 2.50 -1.46
C THR A 332 -36.30 1.18 -0.88
N VAL A 333 -37.17 0.16 -0.88
CA VAL A 333 -36.85 -1.20 -0.41
C VAL A 333 -36.05 -1.96 -1.47
N VAL A 334 -35.07 -2.72 -1.03
CA VAL A 334 -34.31 -3.70 -1.83
C VAL A 334 -34.96 -5.07 -1.67
N HIS A 335 -35.43 -5.69 -2.76
CA HIS A 335 -36.18 -6.95 -2.72
C HIS A 335 -35.31 -8.21 -2.84
N LEU A 336 -34.08 -8.09 -3.38
CA LEU A 336 -33.21 -9.23 -3.67
C LEU A 336 -32.03 -9.33 -2.68
N VAL A 337 -32.31 -9.20 -1.39
CA VAL A 337 -31.27 -9.18 -0.35
C VAL A 337 -30.55 -10.53 -0.24
N GLU A 338 -31.27 -11.65 -0.30
CA GLU A 338 -30.67 -13.00 -0.23
C GLU A 338 -29.70 -13.25 -1.38
N ALA A 339 -30.09 -12.92 -2.61
CA ALA A 339 -29.20 -13.04 -3.77
C ALA A 339 -27.95 -12.17 -3.66
N ALA A 340 -28.08 -10.97 -3.06
CA ALA A 340 -26.92 -10.11 -2.80
C ALA A 340 -25.99 -10.70 -1.73
N LEU A 341 -26.54 -11.28 -0.66
CA LEU A 341 -25.75 -11.95 0.39
C LEU A 341 -25.04 -13.20 -0.15
N ASP A 342 -25.68 -13.97 -1.02
CA ASP A 342 -25.06 -15.12 -1.70
C ASP A 342 -23.91 -14.64 -2.62
N ALA A 343 -24.14 -13.60 -3.41
CA ALA A 343 -23.11 -13.00 -4.25
C ALA A 343 -21.93 -12.48 -3.42
N LEU A 344 -22.20 -11.87 -2.26
CA LEU A 344 -21.19 -11.40 -1.32
C LEU A 344 -20.31 -12.56 -0.82
N ARG A 345 -20.93 -13.66 -0.39
CA ARG A 345 -20.23 -14.86 0.09
C ARG A 345 -19.35 -15.48 -1.01
N VAL A 346 -19.91 -15.69 -2.20
CA VAL A 346 -19.17 -16.23 -3.36
C VAL A 346 -18.03 -15.29 -3.76
N GLY A 347 -18.26 -13.99 -3.73
CA GLY A 347 -17.25 -12.99 -4.02
C GLY A 347 -16.11 -12.99 -3.01
N GLN A 348 -16.38 -13.16 -1.71
CA GLN A 348 -15.36 -13.25 -0.67
C GLN A 348 -14.52 -14.52 -0.82
N GLU A 349 -15.16 -15.68 -0.95
CA GLU A 349 -14.47 -16.95 -1.18
C GLU A 349 -13.58 -16.89 -2.44
N GLY A 350 -14.07 -16.25 -3.49
CA GLY A 350 -13.33 -16.08 -4.72
C GLY A 350 -12.13 -15.12 -4.58
N LEU A 351 -12.27 -14.03 -3.84
CA LEU A 351 -11.18 -13.11 -3.54
C LEU A 351 -10.07 -13.81 -2.75
N ASP A 352 -10.44 -14.56 -1.70
CA ASP A 352 -9.49 -15.30 -0.87
C ASP A 352 -8.73 -16.35 -1.69
N LYS A 353 -9.44 -17.06 -2.57
CA LYS A 353 -8.85 -18.05 -3.47
C LYS A 353 -7.92 -17.40 -4.51
N ALA A 354 -8.36 -16.32 -5.16
CA ALA A 354 -7.55 -15.60 -6.15
C ALA A 354 -6.27 -15.03 -5.53
N SER A 355 -6.38 -14.45 -4.32
CA SER A 355 -5.23 -13.95 -3.56
C SER A 355 -4.26 -15.07 -3.17
N SER A 356 -4.78 -16.24 -2.75
CA SER A 356 -3.95 -17.40 -2.41
C SER A 356 -3.17 -17.95 -3.60
N LEU A 357 -3.75 -17.91 -4.80
CA LEU A 357 -3.09 -18.33 -6.05
C LEU A 357 -1.93 -17.41 -6.42
N GLN A 358 -1.98 -16.12 -6.08
CA GLN A 358 -0.88 -15.19 -6.29
C GLN A 358 0.30 -15.47 -5.35
N ILE A 359 0.03 -15.87 -4.11
CA ILE A 359 1.05 -16.02 -3.07
C ILE A 359 1.67 -17.42 -3.09
N LYS A 360 0.86 -18.47 -3.20
CA LYS A 360 1.29 -19.86 -2.99
C LYS A 360 1.63 -20.63 -4.25
N VAL A 361 0.91 -20.41 -5.33
CA VAL A 361 0.94 -21.26 -6.53
C VAL A 361 1.44 -20.49 -7.77
N THR A 362 1.39 -19.17 -7.74
CA THR A 362 1.75 -18.28 -8.85
C THR A 362 1.03 -18.66 -10.15
N ASP A 363 -0.30 -18.81 -10.09
CA ASP A 363 -1.17 -19.09 -11.24
C ASP A 363 -2.01 -17.83 -11.60
N PRO A 364 -1.41 -16.88 -12.34
CA PRO A 364 -2.08 -15.63 -12.70
C PRO A 364 -3.26 -15.82 -13.65
N GLU A 365 -3.22 -16.81 -14.53
CA GLU A 365 -4.32 -17.08 -15.48
C GLU A 365 -5.59 -17.53 -14.75
N ARG A 366 -5.45 -18.41 -13.77
CA ARG A 366 -6.58 -18.87 -12.96
C ARG A 366 -7.14 -17.74 -12.09
N SER A 367 -6.27 -16.90 -11.52
CA SER A 367 -6.69 -15.70 -10.79
C SER A 367 -7.43 -14.71 -11.69
N LEU A 368 -6.94 -14.49 -12.93
CA LEU A 368 -7.58 -13.63 -13.91
C LEU A 368 -8.99 -14.17 -14.28
N ARG A 369 -9.12 -15.47 -14.55
CA ARG A 369 -10.42 -16.10 -14.82
C ARG A 369 -11.40 -15.95 -13.65
N LEU A 370 -10.95 -16.12 -12.41
CA LEU A 370 -11.79 -15.93 -11.23
C LEU A 370 -12.29 -14.49 -11.13
N THR A 371 -11.41 -13.50 -11.25
CA THR A 371 -11.79 -12.09 -11.15
C THR A 371 -12.70 -11.66 -12.31
N THR A 372 -12.43 -12.13 -13.55
CA THR A 372 -13.27 -11.88 -14.74
C THR A 372 -14.72 -12.35 -14.53
N ASN A 373 -14.92 -13.51 -13.89
CA ASN A 373 -16.25 -14.08 -13.67
C ASN A 373 -16.97 -13.46 -12.46
N LEU A 374 -16.25 -13.11 -11.39
CA LEU A 374 -16.87 -12.67 -10.14
C LEU A 374 -17.26 -11.19 -10.13
N ILE A 375 -16.49 -10.34 -10.79
CA ILE A 375 -16.78 -8.89 -10.86
C ILE A 375 -18.17 -8.62 -11.47
N PRO A 376 -18.58 -9.23 -12.60
CA PRO A 376 -19.93 -9.06 -13.14
C PRO A 376 -21.03 -9.55 -12.20
N ILE A 377 -20.83 -10.68 -11.50
CA ILE A 377 -21.81 -11.23 -10.54
C ILE A 377 -22.10 -10.21 -9.44
N LEU A 378 -21.05 -9.68 -8.80
CA LEU A 378 -21.21 -8.68 -7.74
C LEU A 378 -21.82 -7.37 -8.28
N THR A 379 -21.37 -6.92 -9.45
CA THR A 379 -21.91 -5.70 -10.07
C THR A 379 -23.40 -5.85 -10.39
N SER A 380 -23.82 -7.00 -10.94
CA SER A 380 -25.23 -7.30 -11.25
C SER A 380 -26.10 -7.47 -9.99
N ALA A 381 -25.51 -7.92 -8.88
CA ALA A 381 -26.15 -7.97 -7.57
C ALA A 381 -26.34 -6.57 -6.93
N GLY A 382 -25.84 -5.51 -7.58
CA GLY A 382 -26.02 -4.12 -7.16
C GLY A 382 -24.92 -3.58 -6.25
N PHE A 383 -23.77 -4.23 -6.11
CA PHE A 383 -22.66 -3.71 -5.31
C PHE A 383 -21.99 -2.51 -5.98
N PRO A 384 -21.79 -1.37 -5.25
CA PRO A 384 -21.00 -0.25 -5.75
C PRO A 384 -19.50 -0.61 -5.80
N PRO A 385 -18.68 0.10 -6.61
CA PRO A 385 -17.23 -0.15 -6.70
C PRO A 385 -16.48 -0.04 -5.38
N SER A 386 -17.05 0.66 -4.38
CA SER A 386 -16.47 0.81 -3.03
C SER A 386 -16.72 -0.39 -2.11
N SER A 387 -17.65 -1.28 -2.45
CA SER A 387 -18.01 -2.39 -1.57
C SER A 387 -16.95 -3.50 -1.61
N HIS A 388 -16.74 -4.11 -0.46
CA HIS A 388 -15.93 -5.31 -0.32
C HIS A 388 -16.84 -6.55 -0.52
N PRO A 389 -16.44 -7.60 -1.26
CA PRO A 389 -15.10 -7.83 -1.84
C PRO A 389 -14.89 -7.29 -3.28
N LEU A 390 -15.88 -6.61 -3.87
CA LEU A 390 -15.80 -6.12 -5.26
C LEU A 390 -14.58 -5.22 -5.49
N LEU A 391 -14.29 -4.30 -4.57
CA LEU A 391 -13.10 -3.45 -4.67
C LEU A 391 -11.81 -4.28 -4.66
N GLY A 392 -11.71 -5.27 -3.78
CA GLY A 392 -10.56 -6.18 -3.70
C GLY A 392 -10.34 -6.95 -5.01
N LEU A 393 -11.42 -7.54 -5.56
CA LEU A 393 -11.39 -8.24 -6.85
C LEU A 393 -11.01 -7.30 -8.01
N THR A 394 -11.54 -6.07 -8.03
CA THR A 394 -11.23 -5.07 -9.06
C THR A 394 -9.77 -4.64 -9.02
N ARG A 395 -9.20 -4.43 -7.82
CA ARG A 395 -7.77 -4.12 -7.64
C ARG A 395 -6.89 -5.26 -8.15
N LEU A 396 -7.19 -6.49 -7.76
CA LEU A 396 -6.46 -7.68 -8.20
C LEU A 396 -6.59 -7.88 -9.73
N HIS A 397 -7.79 -7.72 -10.27
CA HIS A 397 -8.03 -7.82 -11.72
C HIS A 397 -7.22 -6.80 -12.51
N GLN A 398 -7.19 -5.54 -12.08
CA GLN A 398 -6.37 -4.50 -12.69
C GLN A 398 -4.89 -4.87 -12.70
N GLN A 399 -4.35 -5.36 -11.57
CA GLN A 399 -2.95 -5.80 -11.48
C GLN A 399 -2.64 -6.93 -12.46
N LEU A 400 -3.54 -7.91 -12.56
CA LEU A 400 -3.39 -9.04 -13.49
C LEU A 400 -3.44 -8.59 -14.94
N LEU A 401 -4.37 -7.72 -15.32
CA LEU A 401 -4.46 -7.17 -16.69
C LEU A 401 -3.19 -6.39 -17.04
N THR A 402 -2.70 -5.54 -16.15
CA THR A 402 -1.48 -4.76 -16.37
C THR A 402 -0.24 -5.67 -16.53
N ALA A 403 -0.15 -6.72 -15.70
CA ALA A 403 0.95 -7.68 -15.75
C ALA A 403 0.93 -8.58 -17.01
N SER A 404 -0.24 -8.76 -17.62
CA SER A 404 -0.47 -9.63 -18.77
C SER A 404 -0.61 -8.86 -20.10
N PHE A 405 -0.09 -7.63 -20.22
CA PHE A 405 -0.16 -6.88 -21.46
C PHE A 405 0.42 -7.69 -22.62
N PRO A 406 -0.39 -7.96 -23.67
CA PRO A 406 0.08 -8.70 -24.83
C PRO A 406 1.12 -7.89 -25.63
N ASN A 407 1.98 -8.57 -26.35
CA ASN A 407 2.90 -7.93 -27.27
C ASN A 407 2.68 -8.50 -28.69
N PRO A 408 2.09 -7.72 -29.62
CA PRO A 408 1.69 -6.31 -29.50
C PRO A 408 0.45 -6.09 -28.62
N LEU A 409 0.37 -4.92 -27.99
CA LEU A 409 -0.79 -4.50 -27.20
C LEU A 409 -2.02 -4.38 -28.09
N THR A 410 -3.18 -4.84 -27.62
CA THR A 410 -4.46 -4.69 -28.34
C THR A 410 -5.30 -3.56 -27.74
N GLN A 411 -6.10 -2.89 -28.60
CA GLN A 411 -6.98 -1.82 -28.13
C GLN A 411 -8.01 -2.31 -27.10
N GLU A 412 -8.56 -3.50 -27.31
CA GLU A 412 -9.54 -4.10 -26.40
C GLU A 412 -8.96 -4.33 -25.01
N HIS A 413 -7.75 -4.89 -24.92
CA HIS A 413 -7.07 -5.13 -23.64
C HIS A 413 -6.75 -3.82 -22.93
N LEU A 414 -6.29 -2.82 -23.66
CA LEU A 414 -6.01 -1.49 -23.12
C LEU A 414 -7.29 -0.82 -22.58
N ASP A 415 -8.37 -0.84 -23.36
CA ASP A 415 -9.65 -0.26 -22.98
C ASP A 415 -10.25 -0.96 -21.74
N GLU A 416 -10.16 -2.29 -21.66
CA GLU A 416 -10.64 -3.04 -20.48
C GLU A 416 -9.81 -2.71 -19.24
N THR A 417 -8.48 -2.59 -19.38
CA THR A 417 -7.62 -2.20 -18.26
C THR A 417 -7.96 -0.79 -17.76
N ILE A 418 -8.23 0.17 -18.65
CA ILE A 418 -8.67 1.53 -18.30
C ILE A 418 -10.03 1.52 -17.60
N ARG A 419 -11.00 0.75 -18.12
CA ARG A 419 -12.33 0.61 -17.46
C ARG A 419 -12.19 0.05 -16.05
N THR A 420 -11.35 -0.95 -15.88
CA THR A 420 -11.09 -1.57 -14.57
C THR A 420 -10.39 -0.60 -13.63
N ALA A 421 -9.37 0.12 -14.09
CA ALA A 421 -8.66 1.15 -13.32
C ALA A 421 -9.61 2.29 -12.90
N THR A 422 -10.55 2.68 -13.76
CA THR A 422 -11.57 3.69 -13.43
C THR A 422 -12.51 3.22 -12.33
N LYS A 423 -12.96 1.96 -12.37
CA LYS A 423 -13.79 1.36 -11.30
C LYS A 423 -13.02 1.31 -9.98
N ASN A 424 -11.73 0.94 -10.01
CA ASN A 424 -10.86 0.93 -8.85
C ASN A 424 -10.71 2.34 -8.24
N VAL A 425 -10.39 3.35 -9.05
CA VAL A 425 -10.29 4.74 -8.59
C VAL A 425 -11.61 5.22 -8.00
N THR A 426 -12.74 4.90 -8.63
CA THR A 426 -14.07 5.27 -8.13
C THR A 426 -14.35 4.64 -6.76
N GLY A 427 -14.05 3.36 -6.60
CA GLY A 427 -14.22 2.65 -5.33
C GLY A 427 -13.33 3.21 -4.23
N LEU A 428 -12.04 3.43 -4.52
CA LEU A 428 -11.09 4.01 -3.56
C LEU A 428 -11.45 5.45 -3.16
N ALA A 429 -11.90 6.28 -4.11
CA ALA A 429 -12.27 7.67 -3.84
C ALA A 429 -13.51 7.79 -2.92
N ALA A 430 -14.39 6.79 -2.90
CA ALA A 430 -15.51 6.74 -1.96
C ALA A 430 -15.07 6.39 -0.52
N LEU A 431 -13.88 5.81 -0.33
CA LEU A 431 -13.39 5.29 0.96
C LEU A 431 -12.22 6.07 1.54
N LEU A 432 -11.35 6.59 0.68
CA LEU A 432 -10.10 7.25 1.06
C LEU A 432 -10.15 8.74 0.73
N ARG A 433 -9.53 9.53 1.58
CA ARG A 433 -9.43 10.98 1.36
C ARG A 433 -8.53 11.31 0.18
N GLU A 434 -8.78 12.44 -0.46
CA GLU A 434 -7.85 13.06 -1.41
C GLU A 434 -6.47 13.22 -0.75
N GLY A 435 -5.42 12.79 -1.45
CA GLY A 435 -4.05 12.78 -0.93
C GLY A 435 -3.64 11.50 -0.19
N HIS A 436 -4.54 10.54 0.06
CA HIS A 436 -4.12 9.23 0.57
C HIS A 436 -3.23 8.51 -0.46
N PRO A 437 -2.02 8.01 -0.09
CA PRO A 437 -1.05 7.44 -1.05
C PRO A 437 -1.63 6.37 -1.98
N VAL A 438 -2.45 5.46 -1.45
CA VAL A 438 -3.08 4.38 -2.23
C VAL A 438 -3.98 4.94 -3.33
N LEU A 439 -4.81 5.93 -3.02
CA LEU A 439 -5.69 6.58 -3.99
C LEU A 439 -4.87 7.42 -4.99
N ALA A 440 -3.84 8.14 -4.52
CA ALA A 440 -2.96 8.93 -5.37
C ALA A 440 -2.26 8.07 -6.44
N LEU A 441 -1.77 6.90 -6.06
CA LEU A 441 -1.15 5.95 -6.99
C LEU A 441 -2.15 5.33 -7.95
N ALA A 442 -3.36 4.99 -7.49
CA ALA A 442 -4.40 4.46 -8.38
C ALA A 442 -4.82 5.48 -9.45
N VAL A 443 -4.94 6.77 -9.08
CA VAL A 443 -5.21 7.86 -10.04
C VAL A 443 -4.03 8.08 -10.98
N THR A 444 -2.80 7.94 -10.48
CA THR A 444 -1.58 8.00 -11.31
C THR A 444 -1.57 6.90 -12.36
N GLU A 445 -1.87 5.68 -11.96
CA GLU A 445 -1.89 4.53 -12.87
C GLU A 445 -2.98 4.68 -13.94
N LEU A 446 -4.19 5.12 -13.55
CA LEU A 446 -5.23 5.46 -14.51
C LEU A 446 -4.78 6.53 -15.52
N GLY A 447 -4.11 7.58 -15.04
CA GLY A 447 -3.58 8.63 -15.91
C GLY A 447 -2.49 8.11 -16.86
N LYS A 448 -1.59 7.24 -16.39
CA LYS A 448 -0.58 6.57 -17.22
C LYS A 448 -1.22 5.68 -18.30
N LEU A 449 -2.23 4.88 -17.94
CA LEU A 449 -2.96 4.02 -18.88
C LEU A 449 -3.69 4.81 -19.95
N LEU A 450 -4.30 5.93 -19.60
CA LEU A 450 -4.94 6.85 -20.54
C LEU A 450 -3.94 7.52 -21.50
N ALA A 451 -2.69 7.69 -21.09
CA ALA A 451 -1.62 8.27 -21.88
C ALA A 451 -0.89 7.26 -22.79
N VAL A 452 -1.19 5.96 -22.67
CA VAL A 452 -0.61 4.94 -23.58
C VAL A 452 -1.14 5.15 -24.99
N ASP A 453 -0.27 5.07 -26.00
CA ASP A 453 -0.65 5.16 -27.41
C ASP A 453 -1.71 4.14 -27.79
N GLU A 454 -2.70 4.57 -28.54
CA GLU A 454 -3.81 3.72 -28.99
C GLU A 454 -3.34 2.80 -30.14
N PRO A 455 -3.34 1.46 -29.96
CA PRO A 455 -2.96 0.52 -31.02
C PRO A 455 -3.87 0.61 -32.26
N SER A 456 -5.16 0.92 -32.05
CA SER A 456 -6.16 1.07 -33.10
C SER A 456 -7.14 2.19 -32.72
N PRO A 457 -6.77 3.46 -32.94
CA PRO A 457 -7.60 4.59 -32.58
C PRO A 457 -8.91 4.58 -33.39
N ARG A 458 -10.04 4.91 -32.72
CA ARG A 458 -11.35 4.97 -33.37
C ARG A 458 -11.41 6.19 -34.30
N PRO A 459 -12.02 6.07 -35.50
CA PRO A 459 -12.22 7.21 -36.40
C PRO A 459 -12.96 8.36 -35.68
N ALA A 460 -12.57 9.60 -35.99
CA ALA A 460 -13.17 10.80 -35.37
C ALA A 460 -14.70 10.90 -35.59
N ASP A 461 -15.20 10.39 -36.70
CA ASP A 461 -16.63 10.38 -37.06
C ASP A 461 -17.46 9.46 -36.17
N ALA A 462 -16.88 8.44 -35.56
CA ALA A 462 -17.55 7.55 -34.59
C ALA A 462 -17.74 8.21 -33.22
N GLN A 463 -17.09 9.34 -32.94
CA GLN A 463 -17.16 10.06 -31.67
C GLN A 463 -18.27 11.11 -31.62
N ASN A 464 -18.79 11.53 -32.77
CA ASN A 464 -19.93 12.43 -32.90
C ASN A 464 -21.03 11.75 -33.71
N PRO A 465 -21.95 10.98 -33.09
CA PRO A 465 -23.19 10.67 -33.79
C PRO A 465 -23.89 12.01 -34.05
N LYS A 466 -24.01 12.39 -35.31
CA LYS A 466 -24.89 13.51 -35.71
C LYS A 466 -26.24 13.22 -35.10
N VAL A 467 -26.55 13.88 -33.98
CA VAL A 467 -27.86 13.81 -33.34
C VAL A 467 -28.83 14.46 -34.29
N SER A 468 -29.42 13.65 -35.14
CA SER A 468 -30.70 14.01 -35.76
C SER A 468 -31.70 14.12 -34.61
N ALA A 469 -32.36 15.27 -34.50
CA ALA A 469 -33.22 15.69 -33.38
C ALA A 469 -34.52 14.88 -33.24
N LYS A 470 -34.52 13.59 -33.56
CA LYS A 470 -35.64 12.67 -33.35
C LYS A 470 -35.09 11.34 -32.83
N GLU A 471 -35.49 11.04 -31.59
CA GLU A 471 -35.23 9.83 -30.80
C GLU A 471 -33.94 9.86 -29.95
N VAL A 472 -34.07 10.47 -28.77
CA VAL A 472 -33.20 10.24 -27.62
C VAL A 472 -33.51 8.84 -27.08
N THR A 473 -32.88 7.82 -27.64
CA THR A 473 -32.76 6.54 -26.96
C THR A 473 -31.60 6.61 -25.93
N PRO A 474 -31.70 5.94 -24.75
CA PRO A 474 -30.69 5.99 -23.70
C PRO A 474 -29.32 5.36 -24.07
N ALA A 475 -29.09 5.02 -25.32
CA ALA A 475 -27.96 4.20 -25.79
C ALA A 475 -26.76 5.00 -26.37
N SER A 476 -26.74 6.31 -26.29
CA SER A 476 -25.52 7.06 -26.63
C SER A 476 -24.70 7.42 -25.37
N LEU A 477 -24.44 6.44 -24.52
CA LEU A 477 -23.32 6.52 -23.59
C LEU A 477 -22.05 6.61 -24.41
N ALA A 478 -21.40 7.77 -24.40
CA ALA A 478 -20.10 7.96 -25.03
C ALA A 478 -19.21 6.76 -24.67
N ILE A 479 -18.65 6.12 -25.71
CA ILE A 479 -17.83 4.91 -25.52
C ILE A 479 -16.62 5.28 -24.67
N TYR A 480 -16.50 4.67 -23.50
CA TYR A 480 -15.38 4.91 -22.58
C TYR A 480 -14.35 3.75 -22.66
N PRO A 481 -13.06 4.04 -22.68
CA PRO A 481 -12.42 5.37 -22.72
C PRO A 481 -12.64 6.09 -24.05
N PRO A 482 -12.57 7.44 -24.07
CA PRO A 482 -12.59 8.19 -25.32
C PRO A 482 -11.34 7.87 -26.15
N SER A 483 -11.31 8.24 -27.42
CA SER A 483 -10.18 8.05 -28.33
C SER A 483 -9.60 9.39 -28.77
N GLY A 484 -8.33 9.40 -29.20
CA GLY A 484 -7.63 10.57 -29.72
C GLY A 484 -7.47 11.73 -28.74
N LEU A 485 -7.65 12.96 -29.21
CA LEU A 485 -7.45 14.18 -28.40
C LEU A 485 -8.28 14.21 -27.10
N PRO A 486 -9.55 13.82 -27.06
CA PRO A 486 -10.32 13.73 -25.80
C PRO A 486 -9.70 12.78 -24.78
N ARG A 487 -9.07 11.69 -25.22
CA ARG A 487 -8.37 10.74 -24.33
C ARG A 487 -7.11 11.38 -23.76
N LEU A 488 -6.30 12.06 -24.57
CA LEU A 488 -5.09 12.75 -24.09
C LEU A 488 -5.46 13.87 -23.10
N GLN A 489 -6.55 14.61 -23.36
CA GLN A 489 -7.05 15.62 -22.43
C GLN A 489 -7.50 14.99 -21.09
N LEU A 490 -8.18 13.84 -21.12
CA LEU A 490 -8.58 13.09 -19.92
C LEU A 490 -7.35 12.58 -19.16
N ALA A 491 -6.33 12.06 -19.87
CA ALA A 491 -5.04 11.66 -19.28
C ALA A 491 -4.37 12.83 -18.56
N TYR A 492 -4.28 13.99 -19.22
CA TYR A 492 -3.71 15.21 -18.67
C TYR A 492 -4.40 15.66 -17.39
N GLN A 493 -5.75 15.74 -17.40
CA GLN A 493 -6.54 16.12 -16.22
C GLN A 493 -6.37 15.10 -15.06
N THR A 494 -6.35 13.82 -15.41
CA THR A 494 -6.16 12.74 -14.43
C THR A 494 -4.77 12.82 -13.78
N LEU A 495 -3.71 13.08 -14.56
CA LEU A 495 -2.36 13.22 -14.04
C LEU A 495 -2.17 14.53 -13.23
N LEU A 496 -2.84 15.62 -13.60
CA LEU A 496 -2.86 16.84 -12.76
C LEU A 496 -3.49 16.57 -11.38
N ARG A 497 -4.61 15.83 -11.34
CA ARG A 497 -5.22 15.39 -10.08
C ARG A 497 -4.27 14.49 -9.30
N ALA A 498 -3.68 13.48 -9.96
CA ALA A 498 -2.72 12.57 -9.36
C ALA A 498 -1.56 13.33 -8.71
N ARG A 499 -0.98 14.33 -9.40
CA ARG A 499 0.12 15.13 -8.87
C ARG A 499 -0.26 15.88 -7.60
N LYS A 500 -1.44 16.50 -7.55
CA LYS A 500 -1.93 17.16 -6.33
C LYS A 500 -2.00 16.18 -5.15
N MET A 501 -2.53 14.99 -5.40
CA MET A 501 -2.66 13.95 -4.38
C MET A 501 -1.32 13.38 -3.95
N LEU A 502 -0.37 13.18 -4.87
CA LEU A 502 0.99 12.71 -4.57
C LEU A 502 1.75 13.72 -3.71
N LEU A 503 1.60 15.03 -3.97
CA LEU A 503 2.19 16.08 -3.15
C LEU A 503 1.69 16.00 -1.69
N ILE A 504 0.42 15.67 -1.48
CA ILE A 504 -0.13 15.46 -0.13
C ILE A 504 0.38 14.15 0.47
N GLY A 505 0.26 13.04 -0.25
CA GLY A 505 0.53 11.70 0.30
C GLY A 505 2.00 11.36 0.50
N PHE A 506 2.90 11.94 -0.30
CA PHE A 506 4.34 11.68 -0.23
C PHE A 506 5.17 12.90 0.16
N GLY A 507 4.52 14.03 0.43
CA GLY A 507 5.12 15.25 0.93
C GLY A 507 5.40 16.29 -0.16
N VAL A 508 5.00 17.55 0.10
CA VAL A 508 5.21 18.69 -0.81
C VAL A 508 6.70 18.94 -1.03
N VAL A 509 7.51 18.94 0.05
CA VAL A 509 8.97 19.13 -0.02
C VAL A 509 9.69 18.03 -0.79
N ASN A 510 9.05 16.86 -0.93
CA ASN A 510 9.54 15.71 -1.69
C ASN A 510 9.06 15.73 -3.15
N GLU A 511 8.35 16.77 -3.58
CA GLU A 511 7.69 16.85 -4.89
C GLU A 511 6.73 15.66 -5.18
N GLY A 512 6.15 15.05 -4.13
CA GLY A 512 5.33 13.86 -4.24
C GLY A 512 6.14 12.56 -4.43
N GLY A 513 7.41 12.56 -4.05
CA GLY A 513 8.33 11.42 -4.20
C GLY A 513 8.81 11.20 -5.63
N GLN A 514 9.44 10.06 -5.87
CA GLN A 514 9.90 9.68 -7.21
C GLN A 514 8.74 9.66 -8.22
N VAL A 515 7.60 9.07 -7.84
CA VAL A 515 6.40 9.00 -8.70
C VAL A 515 5.86 10.39 -9.02
N GLY A 516 5.90 11.33 -8.05
CA GLY A 516 5.47 12.71 -8.27
C GLY A 516 6.34 13.45 -9.31
N LYS A 517 7.65 13.17 -9.34
CA LYS A 517 8.57 13.71 -10.36
C LYS A 517 8.28 13.15 -11.74
N GLU A 518 8.10 11.82 -11.85
CA GLU A 518 7.71 11.15 -13.09
C GLU A 518 6.39 11.71 -13.65
N VAL A 519 5.38 11.87 -12.80
CA VAL A 519 4.08 12.43 -13.20
C VAL A 519 4.23 13.88 -13.70
N ARG A 520 5.09 14.69 -13.08
CA ARG A 520 5.38 16.06 -13.56
C ARG A 520 5.96 16.03 -14.99
N GLU A 521 6.90 15.15 -15.26
CA GLU A 521 7.50 14.99 -16.59
C GLU A 521 6.48 14.55 -17.63
N MET A 522 5.61 13.60 -17.28
CA MET A 522 4.52 13.15 -18.14
C MET A 522 3.50 14.27 -18.45
N ILE A 523 3.15 15.08 -17.44
CA ILE A 523 2.25 16.24 -17.64
C ILE A 523 2.84 17.20 -18.68
N VAL A 524 4.13 17.52 -18.56
CA VAL A 524 4.83 18.41 -19.52
C VAL A 524 4.87 17.80 -20.93
N ALA A 525 5.10 16.50 -21.04
CA ALA A 525 5.10 15.80 -22.33
C ALA A 525 3.71 15.82 -22.99
N LEU A 526 2.65 15.48 -22.25
CA LEU A 526 1.27 15.52 -22.74
C LEU A 526 0.81 16.95 -23.12
N GLU A 527 1.24 17.97 -22.38
CA GLU A 527 0.90 19.35 -22.70
C GLU A 527 1.44 19.75 -24.08
N LYS A 528 2.68 19.36 -24.39
CA LYS A 528 3.30 19.58 -25.70
C LYS A 528 2.55 18.80 -26.81
N GLU A 529 2.23 17.54 -26.56
CA GLU A 529 1.53 16.69 -27.51
C GLU A 529 0.13 17.23 -27.84
N ILE A 530 -0.66 17.59 -26.83
CA ILE A 530 -1.96 18.25 -26.99
C ILE A 530 -1.84 19.55 -27.77
N GLY A 531 -0.78 20.32 -27.55
CA GLY A 531 -0.46 21.55 -28.29
C GLY A 531 -0.25 21.28 -29.79
N VAL A 532 0.53 20.27 -30.12
CA VAL A 532 0.77 19.83 -31.52
C VAL A 532 -0.52 19.38 -32.19
N PHE A 533 -1.34 18.57 -31.51
CA PHE A 533 -2.65 18.13 -32.00
C PHE A 533 -3.57 19.31 -32.33
N LYS A 534 -3.69 20.29 -31.41
CA LYS A 534 -4.52 21.50 -31.63
C LYS A 534 -4.03 22.31 -32.80
N GLN A 535 -2.73 22.46 -32.97
CA GLN A 535 -2.14 23.20 -34.08
C GLN A 535 -2.39 22.46 -35.44
N GLY A 536 -2.22 21.13 -35.44
CA GLY A 536 -2.49 20.31 -36.63
C GLY A 536 -3.95 20.42 -37.09
N VAL A 537 -4.91 20.29 -36.19
CA VAL A 537 -6.35 20.45 -36.49
C VAL A 537 -6.65 21.86 -37.02
N ARG A 538 -6.04 22.89 -36.44
CA ARG A 538 -6.20 24.28 -36.89
C ARG A 538 -5.71 24.46 -38.31
N ASN A 539 -4.54 23.93 -38.65
CA ASN A 539 -3.98 24.03 -39.97
C ASN A 539 -4.87 23.34 -41.03
N VAL A 540 -5.39 22.15 -40.73
CA VAL A 540 -6.35 21.44 -41.62
C VAL A 540 -7.62 22.25 -41.84
N LEU A 541 -8.18 22.85 -40.81
CA LEU A 541 -9.39 23.70 -40.89
C LEU A 541 -9.14 25.00 -41.68
N GLU A 542 -7.93 25.57 -41.60
CA GLU A 542 -7.56 26.75 -42.36
C GLU A 542 -7.33 26.43 -43.86
N ASP A 543 -6.77 25.26 -44.16
CA ASP A 543 -6.58 24.79 -45.56
C ASP A 543 -7.90 24.45 -46.24
N THR A 544 -8.83 23.80 -45.51
CA THR A 544 -10.20 23.52 -46.02
C THR A 544 -11.05 24.77 -46.24
N ARG A 545 -10.72 25.91 -45.62
CA ARG A 545 -11.37 27.20 -45.86
C ARG A 545 -10.80 27.95 -47.08
N LYS A 546 -9.60 27.57 -47.52
CA LYS A 546 -8.92 28.16 -48.70
C LYS A 546 -9.15 27.39 -49.98
N ALA A 547 -9.65 26.15 -49.89
CA ALA A 547 -10.11 25.34 -51.00
C ALA A 547 -11.62 25.53 -51.23
#